data_7667e12e1dcdb5c603a200c5ab570d03
#
_entry.id   7667e12e1dcdb5c603a200c5ab570d03
#
_cell.length_a   1.000
_cell.length_b   1.000
_cell.length_c   1.000
_cell.angle_alpha   90.00
_cell.angle_beta   90.00
_cell.angle_gamma   90.00
#
_symmetry.space_group_name_H-M   'P 1'
#
loop_
_entity.id
_entity.type
_entity.pdbx_description
1 polymer ?
#
loop_
_entity_poly.entity_id
_entity_poly.type
_entity_poly.pdbx_seq_one_letter_code
_entity_poly.pdbx_strand_id
1 'polypeptide(L)'
;MRIVILLIFLSALPDALVVPVLKDLFADRYGVSTSQAQLFLAVNLLGALLAIPLVKYMRQRMSGWAVVSSTAIVDGILLAIMWLPIGFTGTLALRTIEGAVDVATFAALFQMLGRSDQQHRAWKLGLGATVLVAGLGIGAVFGGFLTKLAGSAAVTLIVGSVSCVSTGILAIAFRATLARLAQLAHGATRKPASDEQELHEKPKKIWPILFMAATDRATGAILTAVFASFLLSGLGYTPEQRGMLVGLPLLLMAIGAAPAGWFADRFGALRTRTLAAMVYAIALGIVPFLGANSMILAVALLVLGVAAAPLLPASLALVLNTHRGMSGLAAFRAAGDIGYFTGIVVAIATSAMIDSEQYKVQTGLVCGFALLHALGTAISWNALREHLREN
;
A
#
# COMPACT_ATOMS: atom_id res chain seq x y z
N MET A 1 -12.80 16.28 8.98
CA MET A 1 -12.56 14.85 8.75
C MET A 1 -12.93 14.40 7.34
N ARG A 2 -14.15 14.61 6.85
CA ARG A 2 -14.59 14.18 5.48
C ARG A 2 -13.64 14.58 4.37
N ILE A 3 -13.14 15.83 4.41
CA ILE A 3 -12.19 16.32 3.37
C ILE A 3 -10.87 15.56 3.39
N VAL A 4 -10.30 15.25 4.56
CA VAL A 4 -9.03 14.49 4.64
C VAL A 4 -9.21 13.07 4.06
N ILE A 5 -10.35 12.43 4.32
CA ILE A 5 -10.70 11.12 3.76
C ILE A 5 -10.80 11.20 2.23
N LEU A 6 -11.46 12.23 1.69
CA LEU A 6 -11.55 12.45 0.24
C LEU A 6 -10.15 12.67 -0.38
N LEU A 7 -9.30 13.46 0.28
CA LEU A 7 -7.94 13.71 -0.20
C LEU A 7 -7.09 12.42 -0.18
N ILE A 8 -7.22 11.57 0.85
CA ILE A 8 -6.56 10.24 0.89
C ILE A 8 -7.02 9.38 -0.27
N PHE A 9 -8.34 9.35 -0.54
CA PHE A 9 -8.90 8.59 -1.65
C PHE A 9 -8.33 9.05 -3.00
N LEU A 10 -8.38 10.35 -3.27
CA LEU A 10 -7.88 10.91 -4.53
C LEU A 10 -6.38 10.74 -4.71
N SER A 11 -5.59 10.82 -3.63
CA SER A 11 -4.15 10.57 -3.68
C SER A 11 -3.81 9.09 -3.90
N ALA A 12 -4.65 8.16 -3.47
CA ALA A 12 -4.40 6.73 -3.63
C ALA A 12 -4.72 6.20 -5.05
N LEU A 13 -5.61 6.88 -5.79
CA LEU A 13 -6.01 6.45 -7.13
C LEU A 13 -4.84 6.30 -8.11
N PRO A 14 -3.91 7.27 -8.24
CA PRO A 14 -2.82 7.22 -9.20
C PRO A 14 -1.90 6.02 -9.04
N ASP A 15 -1.62 5.62 -7.80
CA ASP A 15 -0.72 4.51 -7.49
C ASP A 15 -1.17 3.19 -8.10
N ALA A 16 -2.48 2.97 -8.17
CA ALA A 16 -3.03 1.72 -8.67
C ALA A 16 -3.52 1.78 -10.12
N LEU A 17 -3.74 2.98 -10.68
CA LEU A 17 -4.13 3.13 -12.09
C LEU A 17 -3.16 2.46 -13.06
N VAL A 18 -1.86 2.52 -12.76
CA VAL A 18 -0.79 1.98 -13.62
C VAL A 18 -0.55 0.48 -13.42
N VAL A 19 -0.95 -0.09 -12.27
CA VAL A 19 -0.61 -1.47 -11.91
C VAL A 19 -1.08 -2.51 -12.93
N PRO A 20 -2.35 -2.57 -13.35
CA PRO A 20 -2.82 -3.59 -14.29
C PRO A 20 -2.27 -3.42 -15.71
N VAL A 21 -1.69 -2.26 -16.02
CA VAL A 21 -1.23 -1.88 -17.35
C VAL A 21 0.28 -1.57 -17.42
N LEU A 22 1.02 -1.97 -16.38
CA LEU A 22 2.45 -1.66 -16.25
C LEU A 22 3.26 -2.22 -17.43
N LYS A 23 2.92 -3.42 -17.91
CA LYS A 23 3.53 -4.02 -19.10
C LYS A 23 3.29 -3.15 -20.34
N ASP A 24 2.03 -2.84 -20.60
CA ASP A 24 1.62 -2.04 -21.78
C ASP A 24 2.24 -0.63 -21.72
N LEU A 25 2.36 -0.08 -20.53
CA LEU A 25 2.89 1.27 -20.31
C LEU A 25 4.40 1.36 -20.54
N PHE A 26 5.17 0.33 -20.19
CA PHE A 26 6.63 0.38 -20.21
C PHE A 26 7.27 -0.65 -21.13
N ALA A 27 6.95 -1.94 -20.99
CA ALA A 27 7.55 -2.98 -21.83
C ALA A 27 7.15 -2.77 -23.30
N ASP A 28 5.87 -2.60 -23.57
CA ASP A 28 5.40 -2.46 -24.95
C ASP A 28 5.69 -1.06 -25.52
N ARG A 29 5.63 0.00 -24.69
CA ARG A 29 5.89 1.38 -25.14
C ARG A 29 7.35 1.69 -25.41
N TYR A 30 8.26 1.17 -24.59
CA TYR A 30 9.70 1.48 -24.66
C TYR A 30 10.56 0.29 -25.10
N GLY A 31 9.97 -0.87 -25.36
CA GLY A 31 10.69 -2.10 -25.74
C GLY A 31 11.63 -2.62 -24.64
N VAL A 32 11.33 -2.31 -23.38
CA VAL A 32 12.13 -2.74 -22.23
C VAL A 32 11.68 -4.12 -21.71
N SER A 33 12.60 -4.84 -21.04
CA SER A 33 12.27 -6.13 -20.44
C SER A 33 11.26 -6.01 -19.28
N THR A 34 10.64 -7.13 -18.92
CA THR A 34 9.73 -7.23 -17.77
C THR A 34 10.39 -6.75 -16.48
N SER A 35 11.63 -7.17 -16.22
CA SER A 35 12.41 -6.76 -15.05
C SER A 35 12.69 -5.26 -15.04
N GLN A 36 13.01 -4.68 -16.19
CA GLN A 36 13.17 -3.24 -16.33
C GLN A 36 11.86 -2.49 -16.06
N ALA A 37 10.73 -2.95 -16.60
CA ALA A 37 9.44 -2.32 -16.34
C ALA A 37 9.06 -2.32 -14.85
N GLN A 38 9.42 -3.37 -14.10
CA GLN A 38 9.21 -3.44 -12.64
C GLN A 38 10.02 -2.40 -11.85
N LEU A 39 11.15 -1.87 -12.43
CA LEU A 39 11.91 -0.78 -11.81
C LEU A 39 11.04 0.45 -11.54
N PHE A 40 10.00 0.68 -12.33
CA PHE A 40 9.05 1.79 -12.11
C PHE A 40 8.43 1.77 -10.71
N LEU A 41 8.13 0.59 -10.18
CA LEU A 41 7.60 0.44 -8.81
C LEU A 41 8.71 0.58 -7.76
N ALA A 42 9.90 0.04 -8.04
CA ALA A 42 11.01 0.07 -7.10
C ALA A 42 11.54 1.50 -6.88
N VAL A 43 11.69 2.28 -7.95
CA VAL A 43 12.24 3.66 -7.85
C VAL A 43 11.29 4.62 -7.15
N ASN A 44 9.97 4.41 -7.23
CA ASN A 44 9.00 5.15 -6.44
C ASN A 44 9.23 4.96 -4.94
N LEU A 45 9.37 3.71 -4.50
CA LEU A 45 9.67 3.40 -3.10
C LEU A 45 11.04 3.91 -2.66
N LEU A 46 12.03 3.83 -3.54
CA LEU A 46 13.34 4.42 -3.27
C LEU A 46 13.23 5.92 -3.05
N GLY A 47 12.47 6.61 -3.90
CA GLY A 47 12.15 8.04 -3.73
C GLY A 47 11.48 8.32 -2.40
N ALA A 48 10.47 7.54 -2.03
CA ALA A 48 9.76 7.65 -0.76
C ALA A 48 10.69 7.47 0.45
N LEU A 49 11.60 6.50 0.42
CA LEU A 49 12.58 6.26 1.49
C LEU A 49 13.59 7.41 1.60
N LEU A 50 14.11 7.89 0.48
CA LEU A 50 15.06 9.00 0.44
C LEU A 50 14.44 10.33 0.88
N ALA A 51 13.12 10.47 0.78
CA ALA A 51 12.40 11.68 1.16
C ALA A 51 12.14 11.84 2.68
N ILE A 52 12.43 10.84 3.50
CA ILE A 52 12.15 10.91 4.96
C ILE A 52 12.72 12.19 5.61
N PRO A 53 13.98 12.61 5.36
CA PRO A 53 14.50 13.87 5.89
C PRO A 53 13.76 15.10 5.35
N LEU A 54 13.42 15.08 4.05
CA LEU A 54 12.66 16.15 3.39
C LEU A 54 11.28 16.32 3.99
N VAL A 55 10.56 15.22 4.20
CA VAL A 55 9.23 15.21 4.85
C VAL A 55 9.32 15.82 6.25
N LYS A 56 10.35 15.46 7.03
CA LYS A 56 10.60 16.05 8.35
C LYS A 56 10.82 17.54 8.27
N TYR A 57 11.65 18.00 7.34
CA TYR A 57 11.94 19.41 7.11
C TYR A 57 10.69 20.20 6.71
N MET A 58 9.94 19.72 5.72
CA MET A 58 8.70 20.36 5.26
C MET A 58 7.69 20.50 6.39
N ARG A 59 7.51 19.47 7.21
CA ARG A 59 6.59 19.49 8.36
C ARG A 59 6.97 20.51 9.43
N GLN A 60 8.25 20.86 9.55
CA GLN A 60 8.70 21.88 10.50
C GLN A 60 8.50 23.31 9.97
N ARG A 61 8.51 23.51 8.66
CA ARG A 61 8.49 24.82 8.00
C ARG A 61 7.16 25.19 7.37
N MET A 62 6.34 24.20 7.02
CA MET A 62 5.10 24.40 6.28
C MET A 62 3.88 23.95 7.08
N SER A 63 2.75 24.60 6.87
CA SER A 63 1.48 24.12 7.39
C SER A 63 1.06 22.81 6.68
N GLY A 64 0.31 21.93 7.37
CA GLY A 64 -0.08 20.64 6.80
C GLY A 64 -0.84 20.75 5.48
N TRP A 65 -1.74 21.73 5.33
CA TRP A 65 -2.43 21.96 4.05
C TRP A 65 -1.48 22.41 2.95
N ALA A 66 -0.46 23.21 3.27
CA ALA A 66 0.53 23.66 2.30
C ALA A 66 1.45 22.52 1.84
N VAL A 67 1.79 21.59 2.73
CA VAL A 67 2.50 20.36 2.35
C VAL A 67 1.65 19.56 1.36
N VAL A 68 0.38 19.23 1.72
CA VAL A 68 -0.51 18.44 0.84
C VAL A 68 -0.71 19.14 -0.51
N SER A 69 -0.98 20.44 -0.54
CA SER A 69 -1.24 21.13 -1.80
C SER A 69 -0.01 21.19 -2.70
N SER A 70 1.16 21.56 -2.17
CA SER A 70 2.38 21.66 -2.96
C SER A 70 2.85 20.31 -3.48
N THR A 71 2.87 19.28 -2.62
CA THR A 71 3.34 17.96 -3.02
C THR A 71 2.37 17.28 -3.99
N ALA A 72 1.06 17.34 -3.78
CA ALA A 72 0.10 16.76 -4.71
C ALA A 72 0.08 17.48 -6.09
N ILE A 73 0.26 18.81 -6.14
CA ILE A 73 0.38 19.52 -7.43
C ILE A 73 1.66 19.10 -8.15
N VAL A 74 2.80 19.05 -7.44
CA VAL A 74 4.07 18.61 -8.03
C VAL A 74 3.97 17.18 -8.54
N ASP A 75 3.38 16.29 -7.77
CA ASP A 75 3.10 14.91 -8.13
C ASP A 75 2.29 14.82 -9.44
N GLY A 76 1.18 15.54 -9.53
CA GLY A 76 0.38 15.60 -10.73
C GLY A 76 1.14 16.14 -11.95
N ILE A 77 2.02 17.15 -11.77
CA ILE A 77 2.89 17.66 -12.85
C ILE A 77 3.88 16.59 -13.30
N LEU A 78 4.50 15.86 -12.38
CA LEU A 78 5.45 14.79 -12.69
C LEU A 78 4.76 13.66 -13.49
N LEU A 79 3.55 13.25 -13.10
CA LEU A 79 2.75 12.26 -13.83
C LEU A 79 2.40 12.76 -15.25
N ALA A 80 2.04 14.05 -15.40
CA ALA A 80 1.78 14.64 -16.71
C ALA A 80 3.03 14.65 -17.60
N ILE A 81 4.21 14.95 -17.04
CA ILE A 81 5.48 14.91 -17.80
C ILE A 81 5.82 13.47 -18.21
N MET A 82 5.59 12.47 -17.34
CA MET A 82 5.80 11.05 -17.67
C MET A 82 4.90 10.54 -18.81
N TRP A 83 3.78 11.21 -19.09
CA TRP A 83 2.97 10.92 -20.27
C TRP A 83 3.71 11.23 -21.58
N LEU A 84 4.60 12.23 -21.59
CA LEU A 84 5.42 12.55 -22.75
C LEU A 84 6.44 11.46 -23.05
N PRO A 85 6.91 11.32 -24.30
CA PRO A 85 7.88 10.29 -24.69
C PRO A 85 9.32 10.67 -24.29
N ILE A 86 9.57 10.87 -22.99
CA ILE A 86 10.88 11.29 -22.44
C ILE A 86 11.88 10.14 -22.28
N GLY A 87 11.53 8.95 -22.77
CA GLY A 87 12.32 7.74 -22.62
C GLY A 87 12.17 7.06 -21.26
N PHE A 88 12.54 5.79 -21.20
CA PHE A 88 12.35 4.98 -19.99
C PHE A 88 13.16 5.50 -18.79
N THR A 89 14.45 5.84 -19.00
CA THR A 89 15.32 6.38 -17.92
C THR A 89 14.79 7.70 -17.37
N GLY A 90 14.33 8.61 -18.25
CA GLY A 90 13.71 9.87 -17.84
C GLY A 90 12.45 9.63 -17.01
N THR A 91 11.64 8.66 -17.40
CA THR A 91 10.44 8.27 -16.64
C THR A 91 10.80 7.71 -15.26
N LEU A 92 11.86 6.88 -15.14
CA LEU A 92 12.32 6.36 -13.85
C LEU A 92 12.84 7.48 -12.93
N ALA A 93 13.57 8.46 -13.46
CA ALA A 93 14.04 9.61 -12.68
C ALA A 93 12.87 10.44 -12.14
N LEU A 94 11.87 10.73 -12.97
CA LEU A 94 10.66 11.44 -12.52
C LEU A 94 9.86 10.62 -11.50
N ARG A 95 9.76 9.29 -11.69
CA ARG A 95 9.05 8.42 -10.75
C ARG A 95 9.75 8.37 -9.37
N THR A 96 11.08 8.50 -9.34
CA THR A 96 11.81 8.60 -8.06
C THR A 96 11.45 9.89 -7.32
N ILE A 97 11.38 11.02 -8.04
CA ILE A 97 11.00 12.31 -7.44
C ILE A 97 9.53 12.28 -7.02
N GLU A 98 8.67 11.71 -7.83
CA GLU A 98 7.24 11.56 -7.55
C GLU A 98 7.02 10.73 -6.28
N GLY A 99 7.69 9.59 -6.10
CA GLY A 99 7.62 8.82 -4.86
C GLY A 99 8.02 9.61 -3.61
N ALA A 100 8.97 10.55 -3.75
CA ALA A 100 9.37 11.44 -2.66
C ALA A 100 8.26 12.44 -2.29
N VAL A 101 7.55 13.01 -3.25
CA VAL A 101 6.47 13.96 -2.98
C VAL A 101 5.17 13.28 -2.57
N ASP A 102 4.88 12.11 -3.12
CA ASP A 102 3.72 11.29 -2.78
C ASP A 102 3.73 10.88 -1.30
N VAL A 103 4.85 10.34 -0.80
CA VAL A 103 4.97 9.97 0.62
C VAL A 103 4.76 11.18 1.54
N ALA A 104 5.16 12.38 1.12
CA ALA A 104 4.94 13.61 1.91
C ALA A 104 3.45 13.97 1.98
N THR A 105 2.72 13.81 0.89
CA THR A 105 1.26 13.98 0.84
C THR A 105 0.56 13.06 1.82
N PHE A 106 0.81 11.74 1.72
CA PHE A 106 0.20 10.75 2.63
C PHE A 106 0.61 10.98 4.09
N ALA A 107 1.89 11.26 4.36
CA ALA A 107 2.35 11.54 5.72
C ALA A 107 1.61 12.73 6.35
N ALA A 108 1.37 13.80 5.59
CA ALA A 108 0.63 14.95 6.07
C ALA A 108 -0.86 14.63 6.29
N LEU A 109 -1.51 13.92 5.37
CA LEU A 109 -2.92 13.54 5.47
C LEU A 109 -3.18 12.59 6.66
N PHE A 110 -2.38 11.54 6.80
CA PHE A 110 -2.50 10.60 7.92
C PHE A 110 -2.17 11.26 9.26
N GLN A 111 -1.24 12.21 9.29
CA GLN A 111 -0.96 12.99 10.49
C GLN A 111 -2.17 13.85 10.90
N MET A 112 -2.83 14.54 9.96
CA MET A 112 -4.03 15.32 10.25
C MET A 112 -5.16 14.43 10.74
N LEU A 113 -5.33 13.24 10.14
CA LEU A 113 -6.34 12.27 10.53
C LEU A 113 -6.11 11.74 11.94
N GLY A 114 -4.88 11.31 12.25
CA GLY A 114 -4.53 10.72 13.54
C GLY A 114 -4.48 11.71 14.70
N ARG A 115 -4.32 13.01 14.42
CA ARG A 115 -4.27 14.07 15.46
C ARG A 115 -5.61 14.72 15.74
N SER A 116 -6.58 14.57 14.87
CA SER A 116 -7.88 15.25 14.96
C SER A 116 -8.71 14.85 16.21
N ASP A 117 -8.38 13.73 16.85
CA ASP A 117 -9.08 13.24 18.06
C ASP A 117 -8.27 12.09 18.66
N GLN A 118 -7.75 12.28 19.86
CA GLN A 118 -6.91 11.28 20.52
C GLN A 118 -7.72 10.06 20.99
N GLN A 119 -8.98 10.27 21.38
CA GLN A 119 -9.83 9.22 21.94
C GLN A 119 -10.20 8.15 20.88
N HIS A 120 -10.40 8.56 19.60
CA HIS A 120 -10.78 7.66 18.51
C HIS A 120 -9.69 7.57 17.43
N ARG A 121 -8.43 7.76 17.81
CA ARG A 121 -7.30 7.83 16.87
C ARG A 121 -7.11 6.57 16.04
N ALA A 122 -7.13 5.41 16.67
CA ALA A 122 -6.95 4.12 16.01
C ALA A 122 -8.05 3.88 14.95
N TRP A 123 -9.30 4.15 15.31
CA TRP A 123 -10.43 4.04 14.38
C TRP A 123 -10.29 4.97 13.17
N LYS A 124 -9.85 6.22 13.38
CA LYS A 124 -9.66 7.18 12.28
C LYS A 124 -8.53 6.78 11.35
N LEU A 125 -7.40 6.33 11.90
CA LEU A 125 -6.30 5.80 11.10
C LEU A 125 -6.72 4.54 10.33
N GLY A 126 -7.50 3.67 10.95
CA GLY A 126 -8.09 2.50 10.30
C GLY A 126 -9.01 2.90 9.15
N LEU A 127 -9.90 3.90 9.36
CA LEU A 127 -10.74 4.43 8.30
C LEU A 127 -9.92 5.03 7.15
N GLY A 128 -8.84 5.77 7.46
CA GLY A 128 -7.92 6.28 6.46
C GLY A 128 -7.27 5.16 5.64
N ALA A 129 -6.83 4.10 6.31
CA ALA A 129 -6.26 2.91 5.64
C ALA A 129 -7.31 2.19 4.75
N THR A 130 -8.54 2.03 5.23
CA THR A 130 -9.66 1.47 4.43
C THR A 130 -9.90 2.29 3.18
N VAL A 131 -9.96 3.61 3.30
CA VAL A 131 -10.19 4.53 2.16
C VAL A 131 -9.01 4.52 1.19
N LEU A 132 -7.77 4.43 1.68
CA LEU A 132 -6.59 4.26 0.85
C LEU A 132 -6.69 2.98 0.02
N VAL A 133 -7.00 1.83 0.65
CA VAL A 133 -7.14 0.55 -0.06
C VAL A 133 -8.31 0.59 -1.04
N ALA A 134 -9.43 1.25 -0.70
CA ALA A 134 -10.54 1.46 -1.63
C ALA A 134 -10.12 2.31 -2.84
N GLY A 135 -9.33 3.37 -2.63
CA GLY A 135 -8.74 4.18 -3.70
C GLY A 135 -7.85 3.36 -4.62
N LEU A 136 -6.97 2.52 -4.05
CA LEU A 136 -6.15 1.58 -4.82
C LEU A 136 -7.00 0.58 -5.62
N GLY A 137 -8.04 0.00 -5.02
CA GLY A 137 -8.93 -0.95 -5.70
C GLY A 137 -9.68 -0.30 -6.88
N ILE A 138 -10.26 0.87 -6.65
CA ILE A 138 -10.93 1.66 -7.70
C ILE A 138 -9.94 2.08 -8.76
N GLY A 139 -8.75 2.56 -8.38
CA GLY A 139 -7.68 2.94 -9.30
C GLY A 139 -7.31 1.78 -10.25
N ALA A 140 -7.12 0.57 -9.71
CA ALA A 140 -6.79 -0.60 -10.51
C ALA A 140 -7.89 -0.94 -11.53
N VAL A 141 -9.17 -0.95 -11.10
CA VAL A 141 -10.31 -1.18 -12.02
C VAL A 141 -10.34 -0.13 -13.12
N PHE A 142 -10.27 1.15 -12.74
CA PHE A 142 -10.32 2.26 -13.69
C PHE A 142 -9.11 2.27 -14.62
N GLY A 143 -7.91 1.94 -14.14
CA GLY A 143 -6.70 1.90 -14.97
C GLY A 143 -6.83 0.94 -16.14
N GLY A 144 -7.32 -0.27 -15.90
CA GLY A 144 -7.60 -1.23 -16.96
C GLY A 144 -8.69 -0.78 -17.92
N PHE A 145 -9.79 -0.25 -17.39
CA PHE A 145 -10.92 0.22 -18.19
C PHE A 145 -10.58 1.43 -19.05
N LEU A 146 -9.88 2.42 -18.49
CA LEU A 146 -9.44 3.62 -19.21
C LEU A 146 -8.47 3.26 -20.35
N THR A 147 -7.58 2.31 -20.12
CA THR A 147 -6.64 1.84 -21.16
C THR A 147 -7.39 1.22 -22.34
N LYS A 148 -8.41 0.40 -22.08
CA LYS A 148 -9.28 -0.13 -23.14
C LYS A 148 -10.00 0.98 -23.89
N LEU A 149 -10.60 1.92 -23.17
CA LEU A 149 -11.41 2.99 -23.77
C LEU A 149 -10.56 3.94 -24.64
N ALA A 150 -9.37 4.28 -24.16
CA ALA A 150 -8.46 5.21 -24.84
C ALA A 150 -7.53 4.52 -25.86
N GLY A 151 -7.46 3.19 -25.87
CA GLY A 151 -6.51 2.44 -26.71
C GLY A 151 -5.03 2.65 -26.31
N SER A 152 -4.76 3.23 -25.15
CA SER A 152 -3.40 3.54 -24.67
C SER A 152 -3.30 3.48 -23.15
N ALA A 153 -2.30 2.76 -22.65
CA ALA A 153 -2.01 2.70 -21.23
C ALA A 153 -1.53 4.06 -20.66
N ALA A 154 -0.98 4.93 -21.51
CA ALA A 154 -0.47 6.23 -21.08
C ALA A 154 -1.58 7.18 -20.54
N VAL A 155 -2.85 6.94 -20.85
CA VAL A 155 -3.98 7.70 -20.31
C VAL A 155 -4.05 7.63 -18.79
N THR A 156 -3.58 6.52 -18.19
CA THR A 156 -3.55 6.35 -16.74
C THR A 156 -2.70 7.40 -16.04
N LEU A 157 -1.60 7.83 -16.66
CA LEU A 157 -0.73 8.90 -16.13
C LEU A 157 -1.45 10.25 -16.14
N ILE A 158 -2.22 10.57 -17.18
CA ILE A 158 -2.98 11.82 -17.25
C ILE A 158 -4.12 11.83 -16.23
N VAL A 159 -4.87 10.72 -16.12
CA VAL A 159 -5.94 10.63 -15.11
C VAL A 159 -5.37 10.67 -13.69
N GLY A 160 -4.23 10.03 -13.46
CA GLY A 160 -3.48 10.15 -12.21
C GLY A 160 -3.06 11.58 -11.92
N SER A 161 -2.49 12.27 -12.92
CA SER A 161 -2.13 13.69 -12.83
C SER A 161 -3.34 14.56 -12.44
N VAL A 162 -4.48 14.39 -13.09
CA VAL A 162 -5.71 15.13 -12.77
C VAL A 162 -6.16 14.87 -11.34
N SER A 163 -6.07 13.62 -10.87
CA SER A 163 -6.41 13.26 -9.48
C SER A 163 -5.50 13.96 -8.47
N CYS A 164 -4.18 13.94 -8.69
CA CYS A 164 -3.20 14.60 -7.83
C CYS A 164 -3.38 16.13 -7.82
N VAL A 165 -3.51 16.78 -9.00
CA VAL A 165 -3.76 18.22 -9.09
C VAL A 165 -5.08 18.59 -8.39
N SER A 166 -6.14 17.78 -8.57
CA SER A 166 -7.42 17.99 -7.88
C SER A 166 -7.26 17.90 -6.37
N THR A 167 -6.46 16.95 -5.87
CA THR A 167 -6.12 16.86 -4.45
C THR A 167 -5.45 18.13 -3.95
N GLY A 168 -4.48 18.67 -4.69
CA GLY A 168 -3.78 19.90 -4.35
C GLY A 168 -4.72 21.13 -4.34
N ILE A 169 -5.57 21.27 -5.37
CA ILE A 169 -6.56 22.37 -5.47
C ILE A 169 -7.56 22.29 -4.31
N LEU A 170 -8.10 21.11 -4.02
CA LEU A 170 -9.02 20.90 -2.90
C LEU A 170 -8.34 21.20 -1.55
N ALA A 171 -7.05 20.86 -1.37
CA ALA A 171 -6.32 21.22 -0.17
C ALA A 171 -6.20 22.73 0.01
N ILE A 172 -6.02 23.50 -1.07
CA ILE A 172 -6.03 24.96 -1.05
C ILE A 172 -7.45 25.49 -0.73
N ALA A 173 -8.47 24.99 -1.42
CA ALA A 173 -9.85 25.43 -1.23
C ALA A 173 -10.34 25.22 0.21
N PHE A 174 -9.94 24.10 0.82
CA PHE A 174 -10.31 23.75 2.20
C PHE A 174 -9.21 24.08 3.24
N ARG A 175 -8.27 24.98 2.91
CA ARG A 175 -7.11 25.33 3.76
C ARG A 175 -7.49 25.69 5.19
N ALA A 176 -8.58 26.46 5.37
CA ALA A 176 -9.04 26.85 6.70
C ALA A 176 -9.49 25.65 7.56
N THR A 177 -10.20 24.68 6.96
CA THR A 177 -10.62 23.46 7.62
C THR A 177 -9.42 22.58 7.98
N LEU A 178 -8.47 22.40 7.05
CA LEU A 178 -7.26 21.62 7.26
C LEU A 178 -6.33 22.27 8.29
N ALA A 179 -6.21 23.59 8.30
CA ALA A 179 -5.45 24.34 9.30
C ALA A 179 -6.03 24.18 10.70
N ARG A 180 -7.37 24.25 10.86
CA ARG A 180 -8.04 23.99 12.14
C ARG A 180 -7.78 22.58 12.65
N LEU A 181 -7.84 21.56 11.79
CA LEU A 181 -7.51 20.17 12.16
C LEU A 181 -6.05 20.04 12.61
N ALA A 182 -5.14 20.75 11.97
CA ALA A 182 -3.72 20.77 12.36
C ALA A 182 -3.48 21.50 13.69
N GLN A 183 -4.21 22.59 13.99
CA GLN A 183 -4.10 23.37 15.23
C GLN A 183 -4.65 22.62 16.45
N LEU A 184 -5.77 21.93 16.32
CA LEU A 184 -6.30 21.04 17.36
C LEU A 184 -5.26 20.00 17.80
N ALA A 185 -4.37 19.64 16.88
CA ALA A 185 -3.25 18.76 17.10
C ALA A 185 -2.10 19.36 17.92
N HIS A 186 -1.86 20.67 17.88
CA HIS A 186 -0.78 21.33 18.64
C HIS A 186 -1.18 21.62 20.07
N GLY A 187 -2.47 21.88 20.33
CA GLY A 187 -3.00 22.10 21.69
C GLY A 187 -2.96 20.84 22.58
N ALA A 188 -3.05 19.66 21.97
CA ALA A 188 -3.04 18.39 22.69
C ALA A 188 -1.63 17.89 23.09
N THR A 189 -0.57 18.43 22.50
CA THR A 189 0.82 18.04 22.79
C THR A 189 1.42 18.74 24.03
N ARG A 190 0.66 19.59 24.74
CA ARG A 190 1.17 20.36 25.88
C ARG A 190 1.06 19.67 27.24
N LYS A 191 0.63 18.41 27.30
CA LYS A 191 0.83 17.58 28.48
C LYS A 191 1.81 16.47 28.16
N PRO A 192 3.06 16.52 28.65
CA PRO A 192 3.91 15.35 28.70
C PRO A 192 3.38 14.49 29.85
N ALA A 193 2.28 13.79 29.61
CA ALA A 193 1.84 12.75 30.52
C ALA A 193 2.36 11.44 29.96
N SER A 194 3.26 10.82 30.68
CA SER A 194 3.62 9.41 30.60
C SER A 194 4.77 8.93 29.72
N ASP A 195 5.63 9.78 29.16
CA ASP A 195 6.90 9.25 28.61
C ASP A 195 7.79 8.66 29.73
N GLU A 196 7.63 9.10 30.99
CA GLU A 196 8.37 8.53 32.12
C GLU A 196 7.82 7.17 32.58
N GLN A 197 6.55 6.86 32.34
CA GLN A 197 5.99 5.54 32.68
C GLN A 197 6.31 4.47 31.61
N GLU A 198 6.56 4.85 30.34
CA GLU A 198 7.01 3.90 29.31
C GLU A 198 8.44 3.38 29.56
N LEU A 199 9.25 4.11 30.33
CA LEU A 199 10.65 3.72 30.61
C LEU A 199 10.77 2.55 31.62
N HIS A 200 9.70 2.16 32.30
CA HIS A 200 9.72 1.12 33.34
C HIS A 200 9.00 -0.18 32.96
N GLU A 201 8.24 -0.23 31.87
CA GLU A 201 7.73 -1.50 31.34
C GLU A 201 8.82 -2.19 30.51
N LYS A 202 9.13 -3.47 30.83
CA LYS A 202 10.02 -4.32 30.03
C LYS A 202 9.56 -4.26 28.56
N PRO A 203 10.44 -3.98 27.60
CA PRO A 203 10.05 -3.87 26.20
C PRO A 203 9.43 -5.19 25.73
N LYS A 204 8.11 -5.17 25.52
CA LYS A 204 7.40 -6.32 24.97
C LYS A 204 7.95 -6.61 23.58
N LYS A 205 8.14 -7.88 23.24
CA LYS A 205 8.72 -8.31 21.96
C LYS A 205 7.79 -7.88 20.81
N ILE A 206 8.07 -6.75 20.17
CA ILE A 206 7.31 -6.25 19.01
C ILE A 206 7.74 -6.90 17.69
N TRP A 207 8.93 -7.48 17.62
CA TRP A 207 9.51 -8.01 16.39
C TRP A 207 8.59 -9.01 15.63
N PRO A 208 7.78 -9.89 16.29
CA PRO A 208 6.94 -10.80 15.54
C PRO A 208 5.84 -10.06 14.75
N ILE A 209 5.35 -8.94 15.30
CA ILE A 209 4.34 -8.11 14.62
C ILE A 209 4.97 -7.35 13.46
N LEU A 210 6.20 -6.87 13.63
CA LEU A 210 6.96 -6.22 12.56
C LEU A 210 7.28 -7.20 11.42
N PHE A 211 7.65 -8.43 11.76
CA PHE A 211 7.91 -9.47 10.78
C PHE A 211 6.66 -9.85 9.99
N MET A 212 5.51 -9.96 10.67
CA MET A 212 4.22 -10.13 10.00
C MET A 212 3.90 -8.98 9.05
N ALA A 213 4.14 -7.73 9.46
CA ALA A 213 3.93 -6.57 8.60
C ALA A 213 4.82 -6.61 7.34
N ALA A 214 6.08 -6.99 7.52
CA ALA A 214 7.01 -7.12 6.41
C ALA A 214 6.58 -8.22 5.42
N THR A 215 6.18 -9.39 5.91
CA THR A 215 5.71 -10.49 5.03
C THR A 215 4.39 -10.17 4.34
N ASP A 216 3.43 -9.53 5.02
CA ASP A 216 2.17 -9.08 4.41
C ASP A 216 2.44 -8.11 3.25
N ARG A 217 3.32 -7.14 3.45
CA ARG A 217 3.64 -6.14 2.43
C ARG A 217 4.52 -6.70 1.31
N ALA A 218 5.40 -7.66 1.60
CA ALA A 218 6.19 -8.35 0.59
C ALA A 218 5.31 -9.18 -0.36
N THR A 219 4.29 -9.89 0.16
CA THR A 219 3.30 -10.57 -0.69
C THR A 219 2.49 -9.59 -1.53
N GLY A 220 2.12 -8.44 -0.98
CA GLY A 220 1.48 -7.34 -1.73
C GLY A 220 2.33 -6.83 -2.88
N ALA A 221 3.65 -6.71 -2.67
CA ALA A 221 4.61 -6.32 -3.70
C ALA A 221 4.66 -7.33 -4.85
N ILE A 222 4.72 -8.63 -4.54
CA ILE A 222 4.72 -9.70 -5.54
C ILE A 222 3.40 -9.74 -6.33
N LEU A 223 2.26 -9.56 -5.65
CA LEU A 223 0.96 -9.44 -6.32
C LEU A 223 0.93 -8.26 -7.29
N THR A 224 1.52 -7.13 -6.91
CA THR A 224 1.55 -5.92 -7.73
C THR A 224 2.56 -6.04 -8.87
N ALA A 225 3.81 -6.40 -8.56
CA ALA A 225 4.92 -6.37 -9.51
C ALA A 225 4.94 -7.57 -10.47
N VAL A 226 4.46 -8.72 -10.03
CA VAL A 226 4.53 -9.97 -10.82
C VAL A 226 3.15 -10.37 -11.32
N PHE A 227 2.24 -10.66 -10.37
CA PHE A 227 0.95 -11.24 -10.72
C PHE A 227 0.08 -10.28 -11.53
N ALA A 228 -0.15 -9.07 -11.01
CA ALA A 228 -1.03 -8.10 -11.64
C ALA A 228 -0.49 -7.60 -12.98
N SER A 229 0.81 -7.31 -13.04
CA SER A 229 1.40 -6.63 -14.19
C SER A 229 1.78 -7.56 -15.32
N PHE A 230 2.23 -8.78 -15.01
CA PHE A 230 2.85 -9.67 -16.00
C PHE A 230 2.19 -11.03 -16.10
N LEU A 231 1.90 -11.71 -14.99
CA LEU A 231 1.30 -13.05 -15.03
C LEU A 231 -0.06 -13.03 -15.71
N LEU A 232 -0.95 -12.13 -15.33
CA LEU A 232 -2.26 -11.98 -15.96
C LEU A 232 -2.15 -11.60 -17.44
N SER A 233 -1.18 -10.74 -17.78
CA SER A 233 -0.91 -10.39 -19.19
C SER A 233 -0.40 -11.60 -19.98
N GLY A 234 0.48 -12.42 -19.40
CA GLY A 234 0.98 -13.66 -20.01
C GLY A 234 -0.12 -14.71 -20.25
N LEU A 235 -1.16 -14.70 -19.42
CA LEU A 235 -2.35 -15.53 -19.58
C LEU A 235 -3.36 -14.98 -20.60
N GLY A 236 -3.04 -13.86 -21.29
CA GLY A 236 -3.88 -13.27 -22.33
C GLY A 236 -5.04 -12.41 -21.83
N TYR A 237 -5.07 -12.06 -20.53
CA TYR A 237 -6.10 -11.16 -20.02
C TYR A 237 -5.94 -9.74 -20.56
N THR A 238 -7.06 -9.15 -20.99
CA THR A 238 -7.13 -7.77 -21.44
C THR A 238 -6.90 -6.78 -20.29
N PRO A 239 -6.49 -5.51 -20.55
CA PRO A 239 -6.25 -4.52 -19.53
C PRO A 239 -7.43 -4.35 -18.54
N GLU A 240 -8.67 -4.32 -19.04
CA GLU A 240 -9.85 -4.22 -18.15
C GLU A 240 -10.04 -5.45 -17.27
N GLN A 241 -9.83 -6.66 -17.81
CA GLN A 241 -9.90 -7.88 -17.02
C GLN A 241 -8.84 -7.90 -15.92
N ARG A 242 -7.61 -7.49 -16.24
CA ARG A 242 -6.51 -7.34 -15.26
C ARG A 242 -6.88 -6.33 -14.19
N GLY A 243 -7.42 -5.19 -14.58
CA GLY A 243 -7.90 -4.17 -13.64
C GLY A 243 -8.98 -4.69 -12.69
N MET A 244 -9.96 -5.43 -13.19
CA MET A 244 -11.01 -6.05 -12.37
C MET A 244 -10.45 -7.12 -11.43
N LEU A 245 -9.60 -8.01 -11.94
CA LEU A 245 -9.01 -9.10 -11.16
C LEU A 245 -8.09 -8.60 -10.04
N VAL A 246 -7.48 -7.43 -10.19
CA VAL A 246 -6.65 -6.78 -9.17
C VAL A 246 -7.49 -5.90 -8.23
N GLY A 247 -8.39 -5.11 -8.79
CA GLY A 247 -9.12 -4.09 -8.04
C GLY A 247 -10.23 -4.65 -7.16
N LEU A 248 -10.99 -5.66 -7.64
CA LEU A 248 -12.08 -6.24 -6.85
C LEU A 248 -11.61 -6.87 -5.53
N PRO A 249 -10.52 -7.65 -5.46
CA PRO A 249 -9.97 -8.13 -4.20
C PRO A 249 -9.59 -7.00 -3.23
N LEU A 250 -9.01 -5.91 -3.73
CA LEU A 250 -8.69 -4.73 -2.91
C LEU A 250 -9.95 -4.05 -2.38
N LEU A 251 -11.01 -3.96 -3.19
CA LEU A 251 -12.30 -3.42 -2.74
C LEU A 251 -12.94 -4.30 -1.67
N LEU A 252 -12.89 -5.62 -1.82
CA LEU A 252 -13.37 -6.55 -0.79
C LEU A 252 -12.54 -6.44 0.49
N MET A 253 -11.22 -6.30 0.37
CA MET A 253 -10.34 -6.04 1.51
C MET A 253 -10.74 -4.75 2.24
N ALA A 254 -11.02 -3.67 1.50
CA ALA A 254 -11.44 -2.41 2.07
C ALA A 254 -12.80 -2.52 2.78
N ILE A 255 -13.80 -3.11 2.13
CA ILE A 255 -15.15 -3.29 2.70
C ILE A 255 -15.12 -4.23 3.90
N GLY A 256 -14.32 -5.29 3.82
CA GLY A 256 -14.18 -6.29 4.86
C GLY A 256 -13.38 -5.83 6.09
N ALA A 257 -12.61 -4.73 6.00
CA ALA A 257 -11.73 -4.29 7.09
C ALA A 257 -12.49 -3.92 8.38
N ALA A 258 -13.65 -3.27 8.27
CA ALA A 258 -14.44 -2.90 9.46
C ALA A 258 -15.09 -4.12 10.14
N PRO A 259 -15.80 -5.03 9.42
CA PRO A 259 -16.24 -6.31 10.00
C PRO A 259 -15.09 -7.12 10.61
N ALA A 260 -13.94 -7.15 9.93
CA ALA A 260 -12.78 -7.89 10.41
C ALA A 260 -12.22 -7.31 11.73
N GLY A 261 -12.25 -6.00 11.92
CA GLY A 261 -11.95 -5.37 13.21
C GLY A 261 -12.86 -5.86 14.33
N TRP A 262 -14.17 -5.91 14.08
CA TRP A 262 -15.14 -6.46 15.04
C TRP A 262 -14.85 -7.95 15.37
N PHE A 263 -14.51 -8.76 14.37
CA PHE A 263 -14.09 -10.16 14.61
C PHE A 263 -12.82 -10.23 15.46
N ALA A 264 -11.84 -9.35 15.21
CA ALA A 264 -10.61 -9.29 15.99
C ALA A 264 -10.89 -8.92 17.46
N ASP A 265 -11.82 -8.00 17.73
CA ASP A 265 -12.22 -7.63 19.07
C ASP A 265 -12.95 -8.78 19.80
N ARG A 266 -13.79 -9.55 19.08
CA ARG A 266 -14.60 -10.64 19.68
C ARG A 266 -13.81 -11.93 19.88
N PHE A 267 -12.98 -12.34 18.93
CA PHE A 267 -12.27 -13.63 18.91
C PHE A 267 -10.77 -13.51 19.24
N GLY A 268 -10.30 -12.27 19.43
CA GLY A 268 -8.91 -11.94 19.69
C GLY A 268 -8.12 -11.66 18.42
N ALA A 269 -7.38 -10.57 18.43
CA ALA A 269 -6.66 -10.05 17.26
C ALA A 269 -5.64 -11.06 16.69
N LEU A 270 -4.90 -11.76 17.56
CA LEU A 270 -3.90 -12.74 17.13
C LEU A 270 -4.54 -13.94 16.40
N ARG A 271 -5.64 -14.49 16.93
CA ARG A 271 -6.33 -15.64 16.32
C ARG A 271 -6.94 -15.25 14.98
N THR A 272 -7.67 -14.13 14.94
CA THR A 272 -8.31 -13.62 13.72
C THR A 272 -7.29 -13.38 12.62
N ARG A 273 -6.19 -12.71 12.96
CA ARG A 273 -5.11 -12.46 12.01
C ARG A 273 -4.48 -13.75 11.49
N THR A 274 -4.15 -14.68 12.39
CA THR A 274 -3.46 -15.93 12.02
C THR A 274 -4.30 -16.79 11.09
N LEU A 275 -5.60 -16.96 11.40
CA LEU A 275 -6.52 -17.70 10.52
C LEU A 275 -6.63 -17.04 9.15
N ALA A 276 -6.83 -15.71 9.12
CA ALA A 276 -6.89 -14.95 7.89
C ALA A 276 -5.60 -15.06 7.06
N ALA A 277 -4.43 -14.95 7.71
CA ALA A 277 -3.13 -15.05 7.05
C ALA A 277 -2.88 -16.45 6.45
N MET A 278 -3.32 -17.51 7.11
CA MET A 278 -3.21 -18.88 6.57
C MET A 278 -4.12 -19.07 5.35
N VAL A 279 -5.37 -18.62 5.42
CA VAL A 279 -6.28 -18.64 4.25
C VAL A 279 -5.71 -17.81 3.11
N TYR A 280 -5.19 -16.61 3.40
CA TYR A 280 -4.54 -15.75 2.43
C TYR A 280 -3.35 -16.43 1.76
N ALA A 281 -2.46 -17.07 2.54
CA ALA A 281 -1.29 -17.77 2.00
C ALA A 281 -1.69 -18.94 1.10
N ILE A 282 -2.68 -19.75 1.50
CA ILE A 282 -3.19 -20.86 0.70
C ILE A 282 -3.80 -20.32 -0.61
N ALA A 283 -4.66 -19.34 -0.54
CA ALA A 283 -5.27 -18.73 -1.71
C ALA A 283 -4.21 -18.15 -2.66
N LEU A 284 -3.22 -17.41 -2.12
CA LEU A 284 -2.11 -16.86 -2.88
C LEU A 284 -1.30 -17.95 -3.59
N GLY A 285 -0.98 -19.05 -2.90
CA GLY A 285 -0.23 -20.17 -3.47
C GLY A 285 -0.98 -20.92 -4.56
N ILE A 286 -2.31 -20.97 -4.52
CA ILE A 286 -3.14 -21.67 -5.50
C ILE A 286 -3.37 -20.82 -6.76
N VAL A 287 -3.49 -19.50 -6.61
CA VAL A 287 -3.85 -18.57 -7.70
C VAL A 287 -3.05 -18.78 -9.00
N PRO A 288 -1.71 -18.96 -9.00
CA PRO A 288 -0.95 -19.13 -10.23
C PRO A 288 -1.28 -20.41 -11.02
N PHE A 289 -1.85 -21.42 -10.37
CA PHE A 289 -2.18 -22.70 -11.00
C PHE A 289 -3.60 -22.77 -11.60
N LEU A 290 -4.42 -21.74 -11.38
CA LEU A 290 -5.80 -21.73 -11.84
C LEU A 290 -5.94 -21.40 -13.33
N GLY A 291 -4.84 -21.04 -13.98
CA GLY A 291 -4.72 -20.90 -15.43
C GLY A 291 -5.66 -19.86 -16.04
N ALA A 292 -6.05 -20.09 -17.28
CA ALA A 292 -6.89 -19.18 -18.06
C ALA A 292 -8.41 -19.27 -17.71
N ASN A 293 -8.82 -20.08 -16.72
CA ASN A 293 -10.20 -20.11 -16.30
C ASN A 293 -10.53 -18.86 -15.47
N SER A 294 -11.01 -17.82 -16.14
CA SER A 294 -11.25 -16.50 -15.57
C SER A 294 -12.21 -16.51 -14.39
N MET A 295 -13.17 -17.42 -14.36
CA MET A 295 -14.18 -17.50 -13.29
C MET A 295 -13.60 -18.10 -12.01
N ILE A 296 -12.85 -19.20 -12.13
CA ILE A 296 -12.19 -19.84 -10.96
C ILE A 296 -11.13 -18.90 -10.40
N LEU A 297 -10.33 -18.26 -11.26
CA LEU A 297 -9.33 -17.28 -10.85
C LEU A 297 -9.98 -16.09 -10.14
N ALA A 298 -11.09 -15.56 -10.66
CA ALA A 298 -11.82 -14.46 -10.03
C ALA A 298 -12.30 -14.86 -8.62
N VAL A 299 -12.89 -16.03 -8.45
CA VAL A 299 -13.34 -16.53 -7.13
C VAL A 299 -12.15 -16.65 -6.17
N ALA A 300 -11.03 -17.21 -6.61
CA ALA A 300 -9.84 -17.33 -5.76
C ALA A 300 -9.26 -15.97 -5.33
N LEU A 301 -9.26 -14.98 -6.23
CA LEU A 301 -8.84 -13.61 -5.91
C LEU A 301 -9.83 -12.91 -4.97
N LEU A 302 -11.13 -13.16 -5.10
CA LEU A 302 -12.13 -12.66 -4.14
C LEU A 302 -11.90 -13.27 -2.74
N VAL A 303 -11.64 -14.58 -2.66
CA VAL A 303 -11.26 -15.23 -1.40
C VAL A 303 -10.01 -14.61 -0.81
N LEU A 304 -9.00 -14.34 -1.64
CA LEU A 304 -7.77 -13.67 -1.23
C LEU A 304 -8.06 -12.26 -0.67
N GLY A 305 -8.92 -11.47 -1.32
CA GLY A 305 -9.33 -10.15 -0.84
C GLY A 305 -10.04 -10.21 0.51
N VAL A 306 -10.97 -11.15 0.69
CA VAL A 306 -11.67 -11.36 1.98
C VAL A 306 -10.69 -11.80 3.07
N ALA A 307 -9.77 -12.72 2.76
CA ALA A 307 -8.75 -13.18 3.70
C ALA A 307 -7.73 -12.08 4.06
N ALA A 308 -7.46 -11.14 3.15
CA ALA A 308 -6.59 -9.99 3.42
C ALA A 308 -7.23 -8.95 4.33
N ALA A 309 -8.57 -8.84 4.37
CA ALA A 309 -9.28 -7.81 5.11
C ALA A 309 -8.92 -7.72 6.61
N PRO A 310 -8.75 -8.83 7.37
CA PRO A 310 -8.37 -8.78 8.78
C PRO A 310 -6.90 -8.48 9.03
N LEU A 311 -6.01 -8.64 8.05
CA LEU A 311 -4.56 -8.58 8.28
C LEU A 311 -4.14 -7.24 8.86
N LEU A 312 -4.56 -6.14 8.27
CA LEU A 312 -4.19 -4.80 8.73
C LEU A 312 -4.86 -4.41 10.06
N PRO A 313 -6.20 -4.46 10.23
CA PRO A 313 -6.83 -4.05 11.48
C PRO A 313 -6.41 -4.92 12.67
N ALA A 314 -6.29 -6.23 12.51
CA ALA A 314 -5.83 -7.11 13.57
C ALA A 314 -4.36 -6.88 13.94
N SER A 315 -3.49 -6.61 12.95
CA SER A 315 -2.09 -6.25 13.22
C SER A 315 -1.97 -4.93 13.95
N LEU A 316 -2.75 -3.91 13.57
CA LEU A 316 -2.78 -2.63 14.28
C LEU A 316 -3.26 -2.80 15.74
N ALA A 317 -4.27 -3.62 15.98
CA ALA A 317 -4.72 -3.96 17.34
C ALA A 317 -3.59 -4.64 18.14
N LEU A 318 -2.85 -5.58 17.55
CA LEU A 318 -1.70 -6.21 18.20
C LEU A 318 -0.59 -5.22 18.54
N VAL A 319 -0.25 -4.30 17.62
CA VAL A 319 0.75 -3.25 17.87
C VAL A 319 0.33 -2.38 19.04
N LEU A 320 -0.91 -1.90 19.04
CA LEU A 320 -1.44 -1.01 20.10
C LEU A 320 -1.52 -1.71 21.47
N ASN A 321 -1.80 -3.02 21.49
CA ASN A 321 -1.83 -3.80 22.72
C ASN A 321 -0.43 -4.11 23.26
N THR A 322 0.57 -4.18 22.36
CA THR A 322 1.96 -4.50 22.75
C THR A 322 2.77 -3.24 23.01
N HIS A 323 2.52 -2.17 22.25
CA HIS A 323 3.24 -0.90 22.34
C HIS A 323 2.23 0.25 22.22
N ARG A 324 1.92 0.90 23.32
CA ARG A 324 0.89 1.97 23.38
C ARG A 324 1.31 3.28 22.72
N GLY A 325 2.58 3.39 22.28
CA GLY A 325 3.14 4.61 21.71
C GLY A 325 3.08 4.70 20.18
N MET A 326 3.35 5.93 19.68
CA MET A 326 3.47 6.21 18.23
C MET A 326 4.66 5.54 17.59
N SER A 327 5.69 5.22 18.37
CA SER A 327 6.89 4.52 17.91
C SER A 327 6.56 3.12 17.37
N GLY A 328 5.67 2.39 18.03
CA GLY A 328 5.22 1.06 17.58
C GLY A 328 4.52 1.10 16.21
N LEU A 329 3.62 2.07 15.99
CA LEU A 329 2.94 2.24 14.71
C LEU A 329 3.91 2.68 13.59
N ALA A 330 4.87 3.55 13.92
CA ALA A 330 5.90 3.97 12.98
C ALA A 330 6.82 2.80 12.58
N ALA A 331 7.25 1.97 13.55
CA ALA A 331 8.02 0.78 13.30
C ALA A 331 7.25 -0.25 12.45
N PHE A 332 5.97 -0.45 12.75
CA PHE A 332 5.07 -1.31 11.97
C PHE A 332 4.99 -0.85 10.50
N ARG A 333 4.82 0.46 10.27
CA ARG A 333 4.79 1.03 8.92
C ARG A 333 6.13 0.83 8.21
N ALA A 334 7.24 1.17 8.87
CA ALA A 334 8.58 1.01 8.31
C ALA A 334 8.91 -0.45 7.95
N ALA A 335 8.55 -1.40 8.82
CA ALA A 335 8.71 -2.82 8.53
C ALA A 335 7.91 -3.25 7.30
N GLY A 336 6.68 -2.75 7.16
CA GLY A 336 5.85 -2.99 5.98
C GLY A 336 6.48 -2.43 4.70
N ASP A 337 6.99 -1.21 4.73
CA ASP A 337 7.61 -0.57 3.57
C ASP A 337 8.91 -1.27 3.16
N ILE A 338 9.72 -1.72 4.13
CA ILE A 338 10.89 -2.58 3.87
C ILE A 338 10.47 -3.90 3.22
N GLY A 339 9.42 -4.53 3.73
CA GLY A 339 8.88 -5.77 3.16
C GLY A 339 8.44 -5.57 1.71
N TYR A 340 7.69 -4.51 1.43
CA TYR A 340 7.23 -4.18 0.08
C TYR A 340 8.40 -3.95 -0.88
N PHE A 341 9.38 -3.14 -0.47
CA PHE A 341 10.59 -2.90 -1.25
C PHE A 341 11.37 -4.20 -1.52
N THR A 342 11.56 -5.03 -0.50
CA THR A 342 12.23 -6.34 -0.64
C THR A 342 11.51 -7.24 -1.64
N GLY A 343 10.18 -7.31 -1.59
CA GLY A 343 9.37 -8.09 -2.54
C GLY A 343 9.59 -7.64 -3.98
N ILE A 344 9.59 -6.32 -4.23
CA ILE A 344 9.85 -5.79 -5.59
C ILE A 344 11.28 -6.10 -6.05
N VAL A 345 12.28 -5.88 -5.19
CA VAL A 345 13.70 -6.16 -5.54
C VAL A 345 13.91 -7.63 -5.88
N VAL A 346 13.32 -8.54 -5.11
CA VAL A 346 13.36 -9.98 -5.41
C VAL A 346 12.66 -10.28 -6.73
N ALA A 347 11.51 -9.66 -7.02
CA ALA A 347 10.81 -9.81 -8.29
C ALA A 347 11.68 -9.37 -9.48
N ILE A 348 12.34 -8.22 -9.38
CA ILE A 348 13.24 -7.68 -10.40
C ILE A 348 14.43 -8.62 -10.61
N ALA A 349 15.12 -9.00 -9.53
CA ALA A 349 16.31 -9.85 -9.59
C ALA A 349 16.01 -11.20 -10.22
N THR A 350 14.93 -11.84 -9.85
CA THR A 350 14.52 -13.13 -10.39
C THR A 350 14.04 -13.03 -11.84
N SER A 351 13.30 -11.99 -12.20
CA SER A 351 12.88 -11.76 -13.57
C SER A 351 14.06 -11.45 -14.52
N ALA A 352 15.14 -10.85 -14.00
CA ALA A 352 16.34 -10.57 -14.79
C ALA A 352 17.24 -11.80 -15.03
N MET A 353 17.12 -12.84 -14.22
CA MET A 353 17.99 -14.03 -14.32
C MET A 353 17.51 -15.06 -15.35
N ILE A 354 16.28 -14.95 -15.86
CA ILE A 354 15.66 -16.03 -16.64
C ILE A 354 14.93 -15.49 -17.88
N ASP A 355 15.58 -15.58 -19.01
CA ASP A 355 15.06 -15.05 -20.29
C ASP A 355 13.97 -15.92 -20.99
N SER A 356 13.86 -17.22 -20.69
CA SER A 356 13.06 -18.12 -21.55
C SER A 356 11.81 -18.76 -20.90
N GLU A 357 11.63 -18.68 -19.58
CA GLU A 357 10.50 -19.30 -18.88
C GLU A 357 9.85 -18.38 -17.84
N GLN A 358 9.61 -17.12 -18.22
CA GLN A 358 9.08 -16.08 -17.30
C GLN A 358 7.84 -16.52 -16.52
N TYR A 359 6.93 -17.29 -17.13
CA TYR A 359 5.71 -17.77 -16.46
C TYR A 359 6.02 -18.70 -15.27
N LYS A 360 6.90 -19.66 -15.44
CA LYS A 360 7.26 -20.63 -14.38
C LYS A 360 7.96 -19.92 -13.21
N VAL A 361 8.84 -18.98 -13.53
CA VAL A 361 9.53 -18.18 -12.52
C VAL A 361 8.57 -17.31 -11.74
N GLN A 362 7.67 -16.61 -12.43
CA GLN A 362 6.66 -15.77 -11.80
C GLN A 362 5.72 -16.59 -10.91
N THR A 363 5.31 -17.78 -11.37
CA THR A 363 4.57 -18.75 -10.55
C THR A 363 5.35 -19.16 -9.32
N GLY A 364 6.62 -19.52 -9.49
CA GLY A 364 7.51 -19.91 -8.39
C GLY A 364 7.69 -18.79 -7.35
N LEU A 365 7.79 -17.53 -7.79
CA LEU A 365 7.85 -16.37 -6.91
C LEU A 365 6.58 -16.21 -6.07
N VAL A 366 5.41 -16.24 -6.70
CA VAL A 366 4.13 -16.13 -5.98
C VAL A 366 3.99 -17.25 -4.94
N CYS A 367 4.31 -18.49 -5.31
CA CYS A 367 4.27 -19.63 -4.38
C CYS A 367 5.31 -19.50 -3.25
N GLY A 368 6.53 -19.04 -3.55
CA GLY A 368 7.59 -18.83 -2.57
C GLY A 368 7.19 -17.78 -1.53
N PHE A 369 6.58 -16.68 -1.98
CA PHE A 369 6.09 -15.65 -1.07
C PHE A 369 4.84 -16.09 -0.29
N ALA A 370 3.97 -16.91 -0.86
CA ALA A 370 2.88 -17.54 -0.13
C ALA A 370 3.40 -18.44 1.01
N LEU A 371 4.42 -19.24 0.74
CA LEU A 371 5.08 -20.06 1.75
C LEU A 371 5.77 -19.21 2.82
N LEU A 372 6.50 -18.16 2.41
CA LEU A 372 7.15 -17.23 3.34
C LEU A 372 6.10 -16.57 4.27
N HIS A 373 4.95 -16.17 3.73
CA HIS A 373 3.86 -15.59 4.50
C HIS A 373 3.27 -16.59 5.51
N ALA A 374 3.05 -17.83 5.11
CA ALA A 374 2.56 -18.90 5.99
C ALA A 374 3.56 -19.20 7.12
N LEU A 375 4.85 -19.38 6.78
CA LEU A 375 5.91 -19.63 7.76
C LEU A 375 6.09 -18.43 8.70
N GLY A 376 6.12 -17.21 8.17
CA GLY A 376 6.20 -15.98 8.97
C GLY A 376 5.04 -15.85 9.95
N THR A 377 3.85 -16.22 9.52
CA THR A 377 2.65 -16.24 10.38
C THR A 377 2.78 -17.30 11.48
N ALA A 378 3.24 -18.52 11.17
CA ALA A 378 3.42 -19.59 12.14
C ALA A 378 4.49 -19.25 13.20
N ILE A 379 5.64 -18.73 12.77
CA ILE A 379 6.72 -18.28 13.66
C ILE A 379 6.23 -17.19 14.61
N SER A 380 5.55 -16.19 14.06
CA SER A 380 5.05 -15.06 14.85
C SER A 380 3.92 -15.48 15.79
N TRP A 381 3.05 -16.39 15.38
CA TRP A 381 2.03 -16.99 16.26
C TRP A 381 2.65 -17.63 17.49
N ASN A 382 3.65 -18.49 17.30
CA ASN A 382 4.31 -19.18 18.41
C ASN A 382 4.95 -18.17 19.37
N ALA A 383 5.71 -17.20 18.84
CA ALA A 383 6.38 -16.19 19.65
C ALA A 383 5.40 -15.28 20.44
N LEU A 384 4.25 -14.91 19.84
CA LEU A 384 3.24 -14.08 20.51
C LEU A 384 2.36 -14.86 21.47
N ARG A 385 2.05 -16.12 21.17
CA ARG A 385 1.24 -16.99 22.05
C ARG A 385 1.93 -17.28 23.37
N GLU A 386 3.24 -17.55 23.34
CA GLU A 386 4.04 -17.73 24.55
C GLU A 386 3.98 -16.47 25.42
N HIS A 387 4.22 -15.33 24.81
CA HIS A 387 4.20 -14.04 25.51
C HIS A 387 2.83 -13.68 26.13
N LEU A 388 1.72 -14.04 25.46
CA LEU A 388 0.35 -13.80 25.97
C LEU A 388 -0.07 -14.81 27.06
N ARG A 389 0.68 -15.90 27.26
CA ARG A 389 0.45 -16.85 28.36
C ARG A 389 1.21 -16.50 29.63
N GLU A 390 2.32 -15.76 29.50
CA GLU A 390 3.18 -15.33 30.59
C GLU A 390 2.69 -14.05 31.28
N ASN A 391 1.72 -13.34 30.71
CA ASN A 391 1.06 -12.13 31.23
C ASN A 391 -0.42 -12.36 31.50
#